data_5217f9a3e5b895caacd853f85f52073d
#
_entry.id   5217f9a3e5b895caacd853f85f52073d
#
_cell.length_a   1.000
_cell.length_b   1.000
_cell.length_c   1.000
_cell.angle_alpha   90.00
_cell.angle_beta   90.00
_cell.angle_gamma   90.00
#
_symmetry.space_group_name_H-M   'P 1'
#
loop_
_entity.id
_entity.type
_entity.pdbx_description
1 polymer ?
#
loop_
_entity_poly.entity_id
_entity_poly.type
_entity_poly.pdbx_seq_one_letter_code
_entity_poly.pdbx_strand_id
1 'polypeptide(L)'
;GRVHATKSRHVTLAMNEPCGVMGVLCPDEMPLLGFVSLVMPAIAMGNRVVAVPSPRQPFAATDLYQVFDTSDLPGGVVNIVTGERDELAKTLADHDAVAALWYFGSKEGSAAVEKASAGNLKPTWVSNGKRRDWLDGMQGQGHEYLRRAVQVKNIWIPYGE
;
A
#
# COMPACT_ATOMS: atom_id res chain seq x y z
N GLY A 1 -0.05 -19.00 -4.65
CA GLY A 1 1.27 -19.42 -5.12
C GLY A 1 1.18 -20.26 -6.41
N ARG A 2 2.30 -20.37 -7.10
CA ARG A 2 2.42 -21.17 -8.33
C ARG A 2 3.67 -22.02 -8.25
N VAL A 3 3.59 -23.24 -8.81
CA VAL A 3 4.74 -24.12 -9.03
C VAL A 3 5.07 -24.07 -10.51
N HIS A 4 6.34 -23.87 -10.85
CA HIS A 4 6.79 -23.78 -12.23
C HIS A 4 7.68 -24.97 -12.58
N ALA A 5 7.50 -25.54 -13.76
CA ALA A 5 8.37 -26.57 -14.30
C ALA A 5 9.69 -25.91 -14.76
N THR A 6 10.81 -26.58 -14.47
CA THR A 6 12.16 -26.17 -14.90
C THR A 6 12.85 -27.30 -15.66
N LYS A 7 13.82 -26.94 -16.52
CA LYS A 7 14.65 -27.92 -17.22
C LYS A 7 15.67 -28.61 -16.31
N SER A 8 16.00 -28.01 -15.19
CA SER A 8 16.91 -28.52 -14.18
C SER A 8 16.14 -29.12 -13.00
N ARG A 9 16.80 -29.95 -12.18
CA ARG A 9 16.18 -30.58 -11.00
C ARG A 9 15.96 -29.57 -9.88
N HIS A 10 14.97 -28.65 -10.08
CA HIS A 10 14.56 -27.66 -9.11
C HIS A 10 13.05 -27.66 -8.97
N VAL A 11 12.57 -27.51 -7.76
CA VAL A 11 11.19 -27.08 -7.49
C VAL A 11 11.21 -25.55 -7.41
N THR A 12 10.42 -24.89 -8.23
CA THR A 12 10.26 -23.44 -8.19
C THR A 12 8.88 -23.08 -7.72
N LEU A 13 8.82 -22.23 -6.72
CA LEU A 13 7.57 -21.72 -6.14
C LEU A 13 7.52 -20.21 -6.30
N ALA A 14 6.40 -19.70 -6.73
CA ALA A 14 6.10 -18.25 -6.66
C ALA A 14 5.01 -18.05 -5.61
N MET A 15 5.32 -17.32 -4.56
CA MET A 15 4.42 -17.06 -3.42
C MET A 15 4.22 -15.55 -3.25
N ASN A 16 2.99 -15.16 -2.92
CA ASN A 16 2.74 -13.78 -2.50
C ASN A 16 3.10 -13.65 -1.03
N GLU A 17 3.80 -12.58 -0.70
CA GLU A 17 4.09 -12.16 0.68
C GLU A 17 3.81 -10.66 0.86
N PRO A 18 3.59 -10.17 2.07
CA PRO A 18 3.45 -8.74 2.32
C PRO A 18 4.64 -7.95 1.82
N CYS A 19 4.43 -6.72 1.37
CA CYS A 19 5.53 -5.80 1.07
C CYS A 19 6.31 -5.43 2.35
N GLY A 20 5.61 -5.30 3.48
CA GLY A 20 6.16 -4.90 4.77
C GLY A 20 5.51 -3.63 5.32
N VAL A 21 6.27 -2.55 5.47
CA VAL A 21 5.71 -1.24 5.84
C VAL A 21 5.30 -0.51 4.58
N MET A 22 4.05 -0.10 4.51
CA MET A 22 3.50 0.65 3.37
C MET A 22 3.15 2.07 3.78
N GLY A 23 3.58 3.05 3.00
CA GLY A 23 3.04 4.41 3.06
C GLY A 23 1.78 4.51 2.18
N VAL A 24 0.70 5.04 2.73
CA VAL A 24 -0.57 5.22 2.01
C VAL A 24 -1.06 6.66 2.18
N LEU A 25 -0.99 7.43 1.11
CA LEU A 25 -1.44 8.83 1.08
C LEU A 25 -2.79 8.91 0.38
N CYS A 26 -3.81 9.22 1.18
CA CYS A 26 -5.21 9.09 0.77
C CYS A 26 -5.69 10.29 -0.05
N PRO A 27 -6.71 10.10 -0.90
CA PRO A 27 -7.31 11.16 -1.71
C PRO A 27 -8.12 12.14 -0.88
N ASP A 28 -8.44 13.31 -1.48
CA ASP A 28 -9.35 14.29 -0.89
C ASP A 28 -10.83 14.00 -1.24
N GLU A 29 -11.04 13.24 -2.31
CA GLU A 29 -12.37 12.77 -2.69
C GLU A 29 -12.80 11.61 -1.80
N MET A 30 -13.99 11.70 -1.22
CA MET A 30 -14.54 10.67 -0.34
C MET A 30 -13.55 10.22 0.76
N PRO A 31 -13.11 11.10 1.66
CA PRO A 31 -11.97 10.88 2.57
C PRO A 31 -12.05 9.60 3.38
N LEU A 32 -13.23 9.27 3.92
CA LEU A 32 -13.41 8.02 4.68
C LEU A 32 -13.35 6.80 3.77
N LEU A 33 -14.09 6.81 2.66
CA LEU A 33 -14.16 5.66 1.76
C LEU A 33 -12.82 5.45 1.05
N GLY A 34 -12.14 6.51 0.59
CA GLY A 34 -10.80 6.42 0.03
C GLY A 34 -9.78 5.85 1.03
N PHE A 35 -9.86 6.26 2.29
CA PHE A 35 -9.02 5.69 3.35
C PHE A 35 -9.27 4.19 3.54
N VAL A 36 -10.52 3.80 3.72
CA VAL A 36 -10.91 2.38 3.93
C VAL A 36 -10.51 1.53 2.72
N SER A 37 -10.81 1.99 1.51
CA SER A 37 -10.48 1.28 0.26
C SER A 37 -8.99 1.03 0.06
N LEU A 38 -8.14 1.92 0.58
CA LEU A 38 -6.68 1.79 0.44
C LEU A 38 -6.04 1.03 1.60
N VAL A 39 -6.43 1.34 2.83
CA VAL A 39 -5.78 0.81 4.03
C VAL A 39 -6.22 -0.63 4.34
N MET A 40 -7.51 -0.94 4.22
CA MET A 40 -8.01 -2.27 4.58
C MET A 40 -7.42 -3.41 3.72
N PRO A 41 -7.34 -3.31 2.39
CA PRO A 41 -6.68 -4.33 1.59
C PRO A 41 -5.19 -4.46 1.93
N ALA A 42 -4.50 -3.36 2.23
CA ALA A 42 -3.08 -3.39 2.59
C ALA A 42 -2.84 -4.20 3.87
N ILE A 43 -3.62 -3.96 4.92
CA ILE A 43 -3.51 -4.72 6.18
C ILE A 43 -4.01 -6.16 6.05
N ALA A 44 -5.06 -6.40 5.24
CA ALA A 44 -5.56 -7.75 4.97
C ALA A 44 -4.51 -8.64 4.31
N MET A 45 -3.57 -8.06 3.55
CA MET A 45 -2.43 -8.76 2.95
C MET A 45 -1.21 -8.86 3.88
N GLY A 46 -1.34 -8.47 5.15
CA GLY A 46 -0.30 -8.63 6.17
C GLY A 46 0.68 -7.48 6.30
N ASN A 47 0.42 -6.34 5.67
CA ASN A 47 1.29 -5.17 5.78
C ASN A 47 1.01 -4.35 7.05
N ARG A 48 1.99 -3.56 7.45
CA ARG A 48 1.82 -2.43 8.36
C ARG A 48 1.70 -1.15 7.54
N VAL A 49 0.81 -0.27 7.94
CA VAL A 49 0.51 0.93 7.14
C VAL A 49 0.81 2.19 7.95
N VAL A 50 1.55 3.11 7.33
CA VAL A 50 1.61 4.52 7.71
C VAL A 50 0.68 5.26 6.78
N ALA A 51 -0.50 5.60 7.28
CA ALA A 51 -1.57 6.24 6.51
C ALA A 51 -1.57 7.75 6.73
N VAL A 52 -1.55 8.49 5.63
CA VAL A 52 -1.76 9.93 5.62
C VAL A 52 -3.15 10.20 5.06
N PRO A 53 -4.14 10.51 5.91
CA PRO A 53 -5.49 10.80 5.45
C PRO A 53 -5.55 12.11 4.67
N SER A 54 -6.71 12.40 4.09
CA SER A 54 -6.96 13.70 3.46
C SER A 54 -6.67 14.84 4.44
N PRO A 55 -5.82 15.81 4.09
CA PRO A 55 -5.58 16.97 4.94
C PRO A 55 -6.81 17.84 5.13
N ARG A 56 -7.82 17.73 4.25
CA ARG A 56 -9.07 18.47 4.34
C ARG A 56 -10.04 17.93 5.39
N GLN A 57 -10.02 16.61 5.60
CA GLN A 57 -10.92 15.92 6.56
C GLN A 57 -10.18 14.80 7.29
N PRO A 58 -9.16 15.09 8.09
CA PRO A 58 -8.34 14.07 8.75
C PRO A 58 -9.13 13.30 9.82
N PHE A 59 -10.15 13.91 10.43
CA PHE A 59 -10.98 13.28 11.46
C PHE A 59 -11.72 12.04 10.96
N ALA A 60 -12.11 12.00 9.67
CA ALA A 60 -12.76 10.83 9.09
C ALA A 60 -11.91 9.55 9.24
N ALA A 61 -10.58 9.68 9.26
CA ALA A 61 -9.67 8.56 9.47
C ALA A 61 -9.34 8.34 10.94
N THR A 62 -9.12 9.40 11.73
CA THR A 62 -8.75 9.26 13.14
C THR A 62 -9.89 8.69 14.00
N ASP A 63 -11.14 8.95 13.64
CA ASP A 63 -12.30 8.37 14.32
C ASP A 63 -12.35 6.83 14.17
N LEU A 64 -11.71 6.27 13.14
CA LEU A 64 -11.61 4.82 12.97
C LEU A 64 -10.70 4.15 14.02
N TYR A 65 -9.89 4.90 14.80
CA TYR A 65 -9.10 4.30 15.87
C TYR A 65 -9.97 3.58 16.89
N GLN A 66 -11.17 4.09 17.19
CA GLN A 66 -12.11 3.41 18.08
C GLN A 66 -12.55 2.05 17.52
N VAL A 67 -12.74 1.98 16.20
CA VAL A 67 -13.08 0.73 15.51
C VAL A 67 -11.90 -0.23 15.52
N PHE A 68 -10.71 0.25 15.26
CA PHE A 68 -9.50 -0.58 15.27
C PHE A 68 -9.20 -1.14 16.66
N ASP A 69 -9.32 -0.32 17.70
CA ASP A 69 -9.05 -0.70 19.07
C ASP A 69 -10.05 -1.77 19.58
N THR A 70 -11.29 -1.73 19.10
CA THR A 70 -12.36 -2.67 19.50
C THR A 70 -12.49 -3.88 18.56
N SER A 71 -11.70 -3.97 17.49
CA SER A 71 -11.78 -5.03 16.46
C SER A 71 -10.63 -6.03 16.51
N ASP A 72 -9.91 -6.12 17.63
CA ASP A 72 -8.73 -6.97 17.81
C ASP A 72 -7.60 -6.72 16.81
N LEU A 73 -7.57 -5.55 16.15
CA LEU A 73 -6.46 -5.17 15.28
C LEU A 73 -5.22 -4.88 16.15
N PRO A 74 -4.10 -5.60 15.94
CA PRO A 74 -2.93 -5.38 16.77
C PRO A 74 -2.40 -3.94 16.68
N GLY A 75 -1.98 -3.38 17.80
CA GLY A 75 -1.36 -2.05 17.85
C GLY A 75 -0.19 -1.93 16.88
N GLY A 76 -0.08 -0.78 16.18
CA GLY A 76 0.97 -0.51 15.21
C GLY A 76 0.78 -1.10 13.82
N VAL A 77 -0.33 -1.81 13.55
CA VAL A 77 -0.69 -2.26 12.20
C VAL A 77 -1.14 -1.08 11.33
N VAL A 78 -1.96 -0.19 11.89
CA VAL A 78 -2.36 1.07 11.24
C VAL A 78 -1.86 2.24 12.06
N ASN A 79 -1.04 3.09 11.44
CA ASN A 79 -0.48 4.29 12.05
C ASN A 79 -0.94 5.49 11.24
N ILE A 80 -1.78 6.33 11.80
CA ILE A 80 -2.33 7.51 11.11
C ILE A 80 -1.47 8.72 11.46
N VAL A 81 -0.94 9.39 10.43
CA VAL A 81 -0.16 10.62 10.55
C VAL A 81 -0.89 11.72 9.78
N THR A 82 -1.33 12.73 10.49
CA THR A 82 -2.01 13.90 9.88
C THR A 82 -1.01 14.99 9.54
N GLY A 83 -1.22 15.67 8.42
CA GLY A 83 -0.35 16.76 7.96
C GLY A 83 -0.47 17.00 6.46
N GLU A 84 0.40 17.85 5.92
CA GLU A 84 0.44 18.15 4.50
C GLU A 84 0.91 16.91 3.72
N ARG A 85 0.05 16.46 2.78
CA ARG A 85 0.25 15.20 2.04
C ARG A 85 1.59 15.15 1.33
N ASP A 86 1.96 16.20 0.62
CA ASP A 86 3.14 16.21 -0.25
C ASP A 86 4.45 16.27 0.54
N GLU A 87 4.45 16.93 1.71
CA GLU A 87 5.59 16.93 2.63
C GLU A 87 5.81 15.55 3.25
N LEU A 88 4.74 14.92 3.74
CA LEU A 88 4.79 13.58 4.29
C LEU A 88 5.10 12.52 3.21
N ALA A 89 4.61 12.72 1.98
CA ALA A 89 4.92 11.86 0.84
C ALA A 89 6.41 11.80 0.56
N LYS A 90 7.10 12.94 0.59
CA LYS A 90 8.54 13.01 0.39
C LYS A 90 9.28 12.22 1.46
N THR A 91 8.93 12.43 2.73
CA THR A 91 9.54 11.72 3.85
C THR A 91 9.37 10.20 3.72
N LEU A 92 8.14 9.74 3.39
CA LEU A 92 7.86 8.31 3.22
C LEU A 92 8.55 7.72 1.97
N ALA A 93 8.67 8.50 0.90
CA ALA A 93 9.35 8.08 -0.32
C ALA A 93 10.86 7.92 -0.11
N ASP A 94 11.48 8.80 0.64
CA ASP A 94 12.92 8.77 0.94
C ASP A 94 13.28 7.73 2.02
N HIS A 95 12.31 7.25 2.81
CA HIS A 95 12.57 6.39 3.96
C HIS A 95 12.80 4.94 3.55
N ASP A 96 13.97 4.36 3.84
CA ASP A 96 14.36 3.01 3.43
C ASP A 96 13.49 1.90 4.02
N ALA A 97 12.97 2.08 5.24
CA ALA A 97 12.12 1.09 5.88
C ALA A 97 10.67 1.06 5.33
N VAL A 98 10.28 2.03 4.50
CA VAL A 98 9.02 2.01 3.77
C VAL A 98 9.22 1.19 2.50
N ALA A 99 8.57 0.03 2.44
CA ALA A 99 8.76 -0.97 1.38
C ALA A 99 7.88 -0.75 0.15
N ALA A 100 6.77 -0.01 0.28
CA ALA A 100 5.88 0.34 -0.83
C ALA A 100 5.18 1.67 -0.53
N LEU A 101 4.82 2.43 -1.57
CA LEU A 101 4.19 3.73 -1.41
C LEU A 101 3.01 3.91 -2.37
N TRP A 102 1.83 4.20 -1.80
CA TRP A 102 0.63 4.54 -2.55
C TRP A 102 0.31 6.02 -2.37
N TYR A 103 0.16 6.73 -3.47
CA TYR A 103 -0.11 8.16 -3.45
C TYR A 103 -1.31 8.53 -4.34
N PHE A 104 -2.35 9.05 -3.72
CA PHE A 104 -3.58 9.48 -4.37
C PHE A 104 -3.76 10.99 -4.20
N GLY A 105 -3.08 11.76 -5.02
CA GLY A 105 -3.04 13.21 -4.98
C GLY A 105 -2.79 13.83 -6.35
N SER A 106 -2.04 14.92 -6.39
CA SER A 106 -1.74 15.67 -7.60
C SER A 106 -0.86 14.90 -8.59
N LYS A 107 -0.80 15.36 -9.84
CA LYS A 107 0.10 14.82 -10.85
C LYS A 107 1.56 15.11 -10.50
N GLU A 108 1.82 16.30 -10.01
CA GLU A 108 3.15 16.76 -9.60
C GLU A 108 3.66 15.94 -8.39
N GLY A 109 2.80 15.72 -7.38
CA GLY A 109 3.11 14.88 -6.23
C GLY A 109 3.36 13.42 -6.63
N SER A 110 2.59 12.88 -7.59
CA SER A 110 2.81 11.53 -8.15
C SER A 110 4.21 11.40 -8.75
N ALA A 111 4.61 12.34 -9.59
CA ALA A 111 5.94 12.34 -10.21
C ALA A 111 7.07 12.51 -9.18
N ALA A 112 6.86 13.33 -8.15
CA ALA A 112 7.82 13.51 -7.07
C ALA A 112 8.01 12.20 -6.25
N VAL A 113 6.92 11.53 -5.93
CA VAL A 113 6.93 10.24 -5.22
C VAL A 113 7.65 9.16 -6.03
N GLU A 114 7.35 9.00 -7.31
CA GLU A 114 8.00 8.02 -8.17
C GLU A 114 9.50 8.28 -8.26
N LYS A 115 9.90 9.54 -8.42
CA LYS A 115 11.31 9.94 -8.48
C LYS A 115 12.04 9.65 -7.18
N ALA A 116 11.49 10.03 -6.04
CA ALA A 116 12.12 9.81 -4.73
C ALA A 116 12.19 8.32 -4.38
N SER A 117 11.16 7.54 -4.73
CA SER A 117 11.11 6.10 -4.49
C SER A 117 12.08 5.27 -5.32
N ALA A 118 12.70 5.83 -6.36
CA ALA A 118 13.64 5.13 -7.22
C ALA A 118 14.94 4.72 -6.50
N GLY A 119 15.33 5.43 -5.42
CA GLY A 119 16.58 5.19 -4.69
C GLY A 119 16.67 3.80 -4.06
N ASN A 120 15.57 3.25 -3.58
CA ASN A 120 15.49 1.91 -2.99
C ASN A 120 14.54 0.95 -3.75
N LEU A 121 14.15 1.30 -4.97
CA LEU A 121 13.32 0.50 -5.87
C LEU A 121 11.96 0.10 -5.27
N LYS A 122 11.42 0.86 -4.32
CA LYS A 122 10.10 0.55 -3.74
C LYS A 122 8.99 0.66 -4.79
N PRO A 123 8.07 -0.30 -4.86
CA PRO A 123 6.92 -0.21 -5.75
C PRO A 123 6.02 0.96 -5.35
N THR A 124 5.58 1.71 -6.34
CA THR A 124 4.67 2.84 -6.18
C THR A 124 3.34 2.58 -6.88
N TRP A 125 2.28 3.12 -6.31
CA TRP A 125 0.98 3.21 -6.96
C TRP A 125 0.45 4.62 -6.84
N VAL A 126 0.45 5.35 -7.95
CA VAL A 126 0.12 6.76 -7.98
C VAL A 126 -1.11 7.05 -8.85
N SER A 127 -1.92 8.01 -8.44
CA SER A 127 -3.13 8.41 -9.19
C SER A 127 -2.85 9.31 -10.40
N ASN A 128 -1.69 9.95 -10.45
CA ASN A 128 -1.33 10.95 -11.48
C ASN A 128 -2.37 12.07 -11.62
N GLY A 129 -2.96 12.50 -10.50
CA GLY A 129 -4.00 13.53 -10.47
C GLY A 129 -5.36 13.06 -11.02
N LYS A 130 -5.49 11.79 -11.39
CA LYS A 130 -6.76 11.25 -11.87
C LYS A 130 -7.67 10.94 -10.69
N ARG A 131 -8.91 11.41 -10.80
CA ARG A 131 -9.96 11.06 -9.83
C ARG A 131 -10.38 9.61 -10.02
N ARG A 132 -10.72 8.98 -8.90
CA ARG A 132 -11.27 7.63 -8.86
C ARG A 132 -12.68 7.71 -8.27
N ASP A 133 -13.61 6.98 -8.87
CA ASP A 133 -14.93 6.81 -8.28
C ASP A 133 -14.86 5.74 -7.20
N TRP A 134 -14.81 6.18 -5.95
CA TRP A 134 -14.71 5.29 -4.80
C TRP A 134 -16.00 4.53 -4.49
N LEU A 135 -17.13 4.96 -5.07
CA LEU A 135 -18.43 4.26 -4.94
C LEU A 135 -18.59 3.16 -6.01
N ASP A 136 -17.84 3.25 -7.08
CA ASP A 136 -17.85 2.22 -8.13
C ASP A 136 -17.15 0.95 -7.63
N GLY A 137 -17.85 -0.19 -7.70
CA GLY A 137 -17.34 -1.47 -7.25
C GLY A 137 -16.10 -1.99 -8.01
N MET A 138 -15.80 -1.43 -9.19
CA MET A 138 -14.61 -1.78 -9.97
C MET A 138 -13.43 -0.86 -9.68
N GLN A 139 -13.68 0.39 -9.25
CA GLN A 139 -12.65 1.37 -8.99
C GLN A 139 -12.34 1.52 -7.50
N GLY A 140 -13.34 1.43 -6.63
CA GLY A 140 -13.20 1.64 -5.19
C GLY A 140 -12.75 0.40 -4.42
N GLN A 141 -12.75 -0.79 -5.03
CA GLN A 141 -12.40 -2.05 -4.36
C GLN A 141 -11.90 -3.12 -5.36
N GLY A 142 -11.55 -4.28 -4.85
CA GLY A 142 -11.30 -5.46 -5.66
C GLY A 142 -9.84 -5.94 -5.69
N HIS A 143 -9.57 -6.88 -6.58
CA HIS A 143 -8.29 -7.59 -6.65
C HIS A 143 -7.08 -6.70 -6.96
N GLU A 144 -7.25 -5.55 -7.59
CA GLU A 144 -6.15 -4.62 -7.85
C GLU A 144 -5.46 -4.20 -6.56
N TYR A 145 -6.24 -3.83 -5.55
CA TYR A 145 -5.74 -3.39 -4.24
C TYR A 145 -4.94 -4.50 -3.55
N LEU A 146 -5.46 -5.74 -3.57
CA LEU A 146 -4.77 -6.88 -2.97
C LEU A 146 -3.46 -7.21 -3.69
N ARG A 147 -3.45 -7.16 -5.04
CA ARG A 147 -2.24 -7.43 -5.83
C ARG A 147 -1.14 -6.40 -5.61
N ARG A 148 -1.51 -5.14 -5.43
CA ARG A 148 -0.55 -4.06 -5.20
C ARG A 148 0.00 -4.05 -3.77
N ALA A 149 -0.68 -4.74 -2.85
CA ALA A 149 -0.28 -4.85 -1.46
C ALA A 149 0.65 -6.05 -1.18
N VAL A 150 1.06 -6.78 -2.20
CA VAL A 150 1.96 -7.94 -2.06
C VAL A 150 3.10 -7.86 -3.06
N GLN A 151 4.19 -8.53 -2.70
CA GLN A 151 5.29 -8.85 -3.59
C GLN A 151 5.35 -10.35 -3.86
N VAL A 152 5.95 -10.73 -4.98
CA VAL A 152 6.14 -12.14 -5.35
C VAL A 152 7.52 -12.59 -4.88
N LYS A 153 7.54 -13.57 -3.99
CA LYS A 153 8.75 -14.26 -3.59
C LYS A 153 8.94 -15.51 -4.43
N ASN A 154 10.03 -15.58 -5.14
CA ASN A 154 10.43 -16.76 -5.90
C ASN A 154 11.38 -17.62 -5.06
N ILE A 155 11.02 -18.89 -4.87
CA ILE A 155 11.80 -19.86 -4.10
C ILE A 155 12.23 -20.96 -5.04
N TRP A 156 13.52 -21.22 -5.10
CA TRP A 156 14.13 -22.23 -5.94
C TRP A 156 14.81 -23.25 -5.04
N ILE A 157 14.32 -24.49 -5.06
CA ILE A 157 14.82 -25.57 -4.22
C ILE A 157 15.43 -26.64 -5.14
N PRO A 158 16.75 -26.81 -5.18
CA PRO A 158 17.35 -27.92 -5.90
C PRO A 158 16.98 -29.24 -5.22
N TYR A 159 16.75 -30.29 -6.00
CA TYR A 159 16.47 -31.62 -5.49
C TYR A 159 17.16 -32.70 -6.35
N GLY A 160 17.63 -33.74 -5.67
CA GLY A 160 18.32 -34.87 -6.26
C GLY A 160 19.76 -34.54 -6.71
N GLU A 161 20.64 -35.48 -6.60
CA GLU A 161 21.96 -35.50 -7.22
C GLU A 161 21.87 -36.03 -8.66
#